data_9d730e094c239b78dfe99db37a5d8638
#
_entry.id   9d730e094c239b78dfe99db37a5d8638
#
_cell.length_a   1.000
_cell.length_b   1.000
_cell.length_c   1.000
_cell.angle_alpha   90.00
_cell.angle_beta   90.00
_cell.angle_gamma   90.00
#
_symmetry.space_group_name_H-M   'P 1'
#
loop_
_entity.id
_entity.type
_entity.pdbx_description
1 polymer ?
#
loop_
_entity_poly.entity_id
_entity_poly.type
_entity_poly.pdbx_seq_one_letter_code
_entity_poly.pdbx_strand_id
1 'polypeptide(L)'
;MEYCTKEQLIAFEQKVAYHWEEGDLPYLIHLSGGNEDFLIDLFKDMRDGDWIFSTHRNHHHALLAGIPEHELLARILRGDSMFVFDSNRNFFTSSILASTCCIAAGVAYSLKESGSDNWVYCFLGDGAEEQGHFYEAVMFVEGQDLPCMFIIEDNNRSVDTTLIERNPTKFRFEMPSCVIRNDYKATYPHAGNGTKKHIIFKNKK
;
A
#
# COMPACT_ATOMS: atom_id res chain seq x y z
N MET A 1 -5.87 -0.65 -20.40
CA MET A 1 -5.89 0.55 -19.52
C MET A 1 -4.72 1.46 -19.88
N GLU A 2 -4.91 2.77 -19.90
CA GLU A 2 -3.81 3.72 -20.01
C GLU A 2 -3.23 3.87 -18.58
N TYR A 3 -2.07 3.28 -18.34
CA TYR A 3 -1.44 3.31 -17.01
C TYR A 3 -0.86 4.70 -16.74
N CYS A 4 -0.95 5.15 -15.49
CA CYS A 4 -0.29 6.36 -15.04
C CYS A 4 1.22 6.28 -15.28
N THR A 5 1.80 7.37 -15.81
CA THR A 5 3.25 7.49 -15.92
C THR A 5 3.86 7.83 -14.55
N LYS A 6 5.17 7.62 -14.42
CA LYS A 6 5.92 8.01 -13.22
C LYS A 6 5.71 9.48 -12.86
N GLU A 7 5.76 10.35 -13.87
CA GLU A 7 5.58 11.80 -13.71
C GLU A 7 4.17 12.14 -13.20
N GLN A 8 3.15 11.41 -13.66
CA GLN A 8 1.77 11.60 -13.19
C GLN A 8 1.62 11.18 -11.73
N LEU A 9 2.20 10.04 -11.31
CA LEU A 9 2.20 9.59 -9.92
C LEU A 9 2.88 10.63 -9.00
N ILE A 10 4.06 11.11 -9.39
CA ILE A 10 4.80 12.15 -8.64
C ILE A 10 4.01 13.46 -8.58
N ALA A 11 3.45 13.90 -9.70
CA ALA A 11 2.67 15.14 -9.75
C ALA A 11 1.41 15.08 -8.86
N PHE A 12 0.78 13.92 -8.79
CA PHE A 12 -0.36 13.73 -7.90
C PHE A 12 0.01 13.92 -6.43
N GLU A 13 1.10 13.30 -5.96
CA GLU A 13 1.54 13.45 -4.57
C GLU A 13 1.98 14.88 -4.26
N GLN A 14 2.60 15.57 -5.20
CA GLN A 14 2.91 17.00 -5.06
C GLN A 14 1.65 17.85 -4.92
N LYS A 15 0.58 17.51 -5.65
CA LYS A 15 -0.72 18.18 -5.54
C LYS A 15 -1.35 17.95 -4.16
N VAL A 16 -1.31 16.72 -3.65
CA VAL A 16 -1.81 16.39 -2.29
C VAL A 16 -0.99 17.13 -1.22
N ALA A 17 0.34 17.16 -1.36
CA ALA A 17 1.23 17.89 -0.47
C ALA A 17 0.88 19.41 -0.43
N TYR A 18 0.60 19.98 -1.60
CA TYR A 18 0.19 21.39 -1.71
C TYR A 18 -1.11 21.67 -0.94
N HIS A 19 -2.15 20.85 -1.12
CA HIS A 19 -3.41 20.97 -0.36
C HIS A 19 -3.19 20.87 1.15
N TRP A 20 -2.27 20.01 1.58
CA TRP A 20 -1.94 19.92 3.00
C TRP A 20 -1.25 21.21 3.52
N GLU A 21 -0.34 21.80 2.75
CA GLU A 21 0.37 23.03 3.10
C GLU A 21 -0.56 24.24 3.15
N GLU A 22 -1.56 24.31 2.27
CA GLU A 22 -2.60 25.33 2.27
C GLU A 22 -3.60 25.18 3.44
N GLY A 23 -3.58 24.02 4.12
CA GLY A 23 -4.46 23.75 5.26
C GLY A 23 -5.80 23.13 4.90
N ASP A 24 -5.98 22.70 3.66
CA ASP A 24 -7.20 22.03 3.18
C ASP A 24 -7.36 20.62 3.80
N LEU A 25 -6.25 20.04 4.27
CA LEU A 25 -6.18 18.69 4.84
C LEU A 25 -5.82 18.75 6.33
N PRO A 26 -6.80 18.94 7.25
CA PRO A 26 -6.53 19.10 8.67
C PRO A 26 -6.29 17.77 9.41
N TYR A 27 -5.86 16.74 8.72
CA TYR A 27 -5.63 15.39 9.26
C TYR A 27 -4.30 14.82 8.73
N LEU A 28 -3.92 13.66 9.27
CA LEU A 28 -2.70 12.97 8.93
C LEU A 28 -2.78 12.35 7.54
N ILE A 29 -1.81 12.61 6.68
CA ILE A 29 -1.69 11.98 5.36
C ILE A 29 -0.36 11.25 5.22
N HIS A 30 -0.32 10.26 4.34
CA HIS A 30 0.85 9.44 4.06
C HIS A 30 1.09 9.42 2.55
N LEU A 31 2.03 10.25 2.10
CA LEU A 31 2.35 10.38 0.68
C LEU A 31 3.20 9.20 0.20
N SER A 32 2.90 8.72 -1.00
CA SER A 32 3.70 7.70 -1.69
C SER A 32 4.89 8.34 -2.41
N GLY A 33 5.93 7.57 -2.68
CA GLY A 33 7.04 8.04 -3.51
C GLY A 33 8.35 7.29 -3.30
N GLY A 34 9.06 7.09 -4.41
CA GLY A 34 10.35 6.42 -4.47
C GLY A 34 10.30 4.98 -4.96
N ASN A 35 9.11 4.45 -5.23
CA ASN A 35 8.87 3.09 -5.71
C ASN A 35 8.06 3.03 -7.01
N GLU A 36 7.93 4.16 -7.71
CA GLU A 36 7.05 4.32 -8.87
C GLU A 36 7.36 3.32 -9.99
N ASP A 37 8.63 3.18 -10.35
CA ASP A 37 9.05 2.29 -11.45
C ASP A 37 8.68 0.84 -11.17
N PHE A 38 8.93 0.37 -9.94
CA PHE A 38 8.55 -0.97 -9.51
C PHE A 38 7.03 -1.19 -9.58
N LEU A 39 6.25 -0.24 -9.07
CA LEU A 39 4.79 -0.34 -9.08
C LEU A 39 4.24 -0.33 -10.50
N ILE A 40 4.73 0.55 -11.37
CA ILE A 40 4.29 0.61 -12.76
C ILE A 40 4.56 -0.73 -13.45
N ASP A 41 5.72 -1.33 -13.24
CA ASP A 41 6.06 -2.61 -13.85
C ASP A 41 5.19 -3.74 -13.29
N LEU A 42 4.97 -3.80 -11.97
CA LEU A 42 4.13 -4.81 -11.35
C LEU A 42 2.66 -4.72 -11.83
N PHE A 43 2.12 -3.50 -11.93
CA PHE A 43 0.72 -3.30 -12.35
C PHE A 43 0.47 -3.63 -13.83
N LYS A 44 1.51 -3.72 -14.67
CA LYS A 44 1.37 -4.21 -16.07
C LYS A 44 0.94 -5.67 -16.15
N ASP A 45 1.29 -6.46 -15.15
CA ASP A 45 0.96 -7.89 -15.08
C ASP A 45 -0.42 -8.15 -14.49
N MET A 46 -1.04 -7.14 -13.85
CA MET A 46 -2.38 -7.24 -13.25
C MET A 46 -3.48 -7.16 -14.32
N ARG A 47 -4.56 -7.87 -14.10
CA ARG A 47 -5.69 -8.01 -15.04
C ARG A 47 -6.97 -7.46 -14.45
N ASP A 48 -7.92 -7.15 -15.30
CA ASP A 48 -9.28 -6.82 -14.86
C ASP A 48 -9.88 -7.98 -14.05
N GLY A 49 -10.42 -7.66 -12.88
CA GLY A 49 -10.97 -8.63 -11.95
C GLY A 49 -10.00 -9.11 -10.87
N ASP A 50 -8.71 -8.82 -10.97
CA ASP A 50 -7.77 -9.06 -9.89
C ASP A 50 -8.10 -8.19 -8.67
N TRP A 51 -7.73 -8.68 -7.49
CA TRP A 51 -7.96 -7.99 -6.23
C TRP A 51 -6.71 -7.31 -5.72
N ILE A 52 -6.87 -6.08 -5.26
CA ILE A 52 -5.76 -5.27 -4.74
C ILE A 52 -6.06 -4.89 -3.29
N PHE A 53 -5.26 -5.41 -2.37
CA PHE A 53 -5.25 -5.01 -0.97
C PHE A 53 -4.05 -4.11 -0.72
N SER A 54 -4.30 -2.92 -0.19
CA SER A 54 -3.27 -1.91 0.01
C SER A 54 -3.24 -1.41 1.46
N THR A 55 -2.36 -0.47 1.73
CA THR A 55 -2.07 0.08 3.06
C THR A 55 -2.61 1.51 3.19
N HIS A 56 -2.27 2.17 4.29
CA HIS A 56 -2.50 3.61 4.49
C HIS A 56 -1.76 4.49 3.47
N ARG A 57 -0.71 3.95 2.82
CA ARG A 57 0.09 4.62 1.77
C ARG A 57 -0.32 4.07 0.40
N ASN A 58 -1.52 4.41 -0.04
CA ASN A 58 -2.19 3.73 -1.15
C ASN A 58 -2.36 4.56 -2.43
N HIS A 59 -1.98 5.83 -2.44
CA HIS A 59 -2.33 6.73 -3.54
C HIS A 59 -1.82 6.24 -4.90
N HIS A 60 -0.55 5.81 -5.00
CA HIS A 60 -0.01 5.24 -6.23
C HIS A 60 -0.73 3.96 -6.63
N HIS A 61 -1.01 3.06 -5.67
CA HIS A 61 -1.78 1.84 -5.95
C HIS A 61 -3.18 2.15 -6.47
N ALA A 62 -3.86 3.14 -5.87
CA ALA A 62 -5.20 3.54 -6.27
C ALA A 62 -5.23 4.10 -7.71
N LEU A 63 -4.25 4.96 -8.05
CA LEU A 63 -4.12 5.51 -9.41
C LEU A 63 -3.81 4.41 -10.44
N LEU A 64 -2.89 3.51 -10.11
CA LEU A 64 -2.51 2.40 -10.98
C LEU A 64 -3.63 1.36 -11.11
N ALA A 65 -4.48 1.19 -10.09
CA ALA A 65 -5.71 0.41 -10.15
C ALA A 65 -6.81 1.07 -11.00
N GLY A 66 -6.55 2.26 -11.56
CA GLY A 66 -7.46 2.96 -12.44
C GLY A 66 -8.51 3.82 -11.73
N ILE A 67 -8.34 4.14 -10.44
CA ILE A 67 -9.16 5.16 -9.78
C ILE A 67 -8.79 6.53 -10.37
N PRO A 68 -9.75 7.29 -10.94
CA PRO A 68 -9.44 8.56 -11.56
C PRO A 68 -8.82 9.57 -10.59
N GLU A 69 -7.81 10.32 -11.04
CA GLU A 69 -7.10 11.29 -10.20
C GLU A 69 -8.04 12.25 -9.46
N HIS A 70 -9.03 12.81 -10.17
CA HIS A 70 -9.98 13.75 -9.59
C HIS A 70 -10.89 13.12 -8.52
N GLU A 71 -11.23 11.84 -8.69
CA GLU A 71 -12.03 11.09 -7.71
C GLU A 71 -11.20 10.79 -6.46
N LEU A 72 -9.96 10.32 -6.64
CA LEU A 72 -9.04 10.06 -5.53
C LEU A 72 -8.75 11.33 -4.74
N LEU A 73 -8.45 12.45 -5.43
CA LEU A 73 -8.23 13.74 -4.78
C LEU A 73 -9.47 14.19 -4.00
N ALA A 74 -10.68 14.04 -4.56
CA ALA A 74 -11.91 14.40 -3.87
C ALA A 74 -12.13 13.54 -2.60
N ARG A 75 -11.77 12.26 -2.62
CA ARG A 75 -11.79 11.38 -1.44
C ARG A 75 -10.79 11.85 -0.38
N ILE A 76 -9.55 12.15 -0.79
CA ILE A 76 -8.52 12.67 0.10
C ILE A 76 -8.97 13.97 0.76
N LEU A 77 -9.53 14.92 0.01
CA LEU A 77 -10.03 16.20 0.55
C LEU A 77 -11.17 16.02 1.57
N ARG A 78 -11.92 14.92 1.50
CA ARG A 78 -12.98 14.57 2.49
C ARG A 78 -12.47 13.81 3.71
N GLY A 79 -11.20 13.39 3.75
CA GLY A 79 -10.62 12.66 4.87
C GLY A 79 -10.33 11.18 4.63
N ASP A 80 -10.58 10.66 3.44
CA ASP A 80 -10.49 9.23 3.11
C ASP A 80 -9.12 8.82 2.55
N SER A 81 -8.05 9.58 2.83
CA SER A 81 -6.71 9.29 2.30
C SER A 81 -6.20 7.88 2.65
N MET A 82 -6.47 7.40 3.87
CA MET A 82 -6.02 6.08 4.34
C MET A 82 -7.07 4.98 4.17
N PHE A 83 -8.26 5.30 3.69
CA PHE A 83 -9.42 4.41 3.63
C PHE A 83 -10.07 4.45 2.26
N VAL A 84 -9.28 4.16 1.23
CA VAL A 84 -9.80 4.10 -0.14
C VAL A 84 -10.37 2.71 -0.37
N PHE A 85 -11.64 2.66 -0.76
CA PHE A 85 -12.35 1.45 -1.13
C PHE A 85 -13.06 1.66 -2.47
N ASP A 86 -12.89 0.71 -3.39
CA ASP A 86 -13.57 0.71 -4.69
C ASP A 86 -13.95 -0.72 -5.09
N SER A 87 -15.22 -1.07 -4.92
CA SER A 87 -15.73 -2.40 -5.25
C SER A 87 -15.74 -2.72 -6.74
N ASN A 88 -15.80 -1.68 -7.60
CA ASN A 88 -15.78 -1.89 -9.05
C ASN A 88 -14.40 -2.27 -9.57
N ARG A 89 -13.36 -1.96 -8.78
CA ARG A 89 -11.95 -2.25 -9.09
C ARG A 89 -11.33 -3.28 -8.14
N ASN A 90 -12.15 -3.90 -7.28
CA ASN A 90 -11.67 -4.83 -6.25
C ASN A 90 -10.52 -4.25 -5.42
N PHE A 91 -10.57 -2.94 -5.12
CA PHE A 91 -9.54 -2.20 -4.41
C PHE A 91 -9.95 -1.94 -2.96
N PHE A 92 -9.12 -2.39 -2.02
CA PHE A 92 -9.37 -2.26 -0.59
C PHE A 92 -8.11 -1.83 0.16
N THR A 93 -8.24 -0.94 1.16
CA THR A 93 -7.12 -0.50 1.99
C THR A 93 -7.40 -0.69 3.48
N SER A 94 -6.32 -0.85 4.26
CA SER A 94 -6.38 -0.81 5.71
C SER A 94 -5.13 -0.15 6.27
N SER A 95 -5.29 0.64 7.34
CA SER A 95 -4.19 1.22 8.11
C SER A 95 -3.71 0.34 9.26
N ILE A 96 -4.37 -0.79 9.52
CA ILE A 96 -3.96 -1.76 10.54
C ILE A 96 -2.88 -2.66 9.94
N LEU A 97 -1.73 -2.75 10.60
CA LEU A 97 -0.57 -3.52 10.11
C LEU A 97 -0.94 -4.97 9.79
N ALA A 98 -0.65 -5.39 8.56
CA ALA A 98 -0.91 -6.73 8.01
C ALA A 98 -2.37 -7.24 8.11
N SER A 99 -3.34 -6.42 8.50
CA SER A 99 -4.74 -6.84 8.64
C SER A 99 -5.36 -7.33 7.32
N THR A 100 -4.86 -6.83 6.20
CA THR A 100 -5.31 -7.24 4.86
C THR A 100 -4.80 -8.62 4.46
N CYS A 101 -3.72 -9.14 5.07
CA CYS A 101 -3.10 -10.38 4.62
C CYS A 101 -4.03 -11.59 4.73
N CYS A 102 -4.69 -11.79 5.88
CA CYS A 102 -5.62 -12.89 6.06
C CYS A 102 -6.90 -12.72 5.22
N ILE A 103 -7.34 -11.46 4.99
CA ILE A 103 -8.49 -11.17 4.13
C ILE A 103 -8.13 -11.52 2.68
N ALA A 104 -6.96 -11.10 2.21
CA ALA A 104 -6.43 -11.40 0.88
C ALA A 104 -6.33 -12.91 0.64
N ALA A 105 -5.80 -13.65 1.62
CA ALA A 105 -5.74 -15.11 1.58
C ALA A 105 -7.14 -15.76 1.47
N GLY A 106 -8.13 -15.25 2.20
CA GLY A 106 -9.52 -15.69 2.13
C GLY A 106 -10.17 -15.43 0.77
N VAL A 107 -9.90 -14.25 0.17
CA VAL A 107 -10.38 -13.93 -1.18
C VAL A 107 -9.71 -14.84 -2.21
N ALA A 108 -8.39 -15.06 -2.12
CA ALA A 108 -7.68 -15.98 -3.01
C ALA A 108 -8.20 -17.41 -2.92
N TYR A 109 -8.53 -17.87 -1.72
CA TYR A 109 -9.19 -19.17 -1.53
C TYR A 109 -10.53 -19.24 -2.26
N SER A 110 -11.36 -18.18 -2.13
CA SER A 110 -12.65 -18.11 -2.84
C SER A 110 -12.49 -18.10 -4.36
N LEU A 111 -11.48 -17.38 -4.88
CA LEU A 111 -11.17 -17.37 -6.32
C LEU A 111 -10.81 -18.77 -6.82
N LYS A 112 -9.92 -19.47 -6.10
CA LYS A 112 -9.54 -20.84 -6.44
C LYS A 112 -10.74 -21.79 -6.45
N GLU A 113 -11.55 -21.77 -5.39
CA GLU A 113 -12.75 -22.64 -5.28
C GLU A 113 -13.80 -22.35 -6.35
N SER A 114 -13.89 -21.11 -6.82
CA SER A 114 -14.80 -20.74 -7.93
C SER A 114 -14.23 -21.02 -9.33
N GLY A 115 -12.98 -21.47 -9.42
CA GLY A 115 -12.30 -21.70 -10.70
C GLY A 115 -11.98 -20.40 -11.45
N SER A 116 -11.82 -19.30 -10.73
CA SER A 116 -11.42 -18.00 -11.32
C SER A 116 -9.93 -17.98 -11.63
N ASP A 117 -9.57 -17.36 -12.76
CA ASP A 117 -8.18 -17.13 -13.16
C ASP A 117 -7.61 -15.82 -12.59
N ASN A 118 -8.37 -15.07 -11.78
CA ASN A 118 -7.93 -13.84 -11.15
C ASN A 118 -6.98 -14.09 -9.98
N TRP A 119 -6.16 -13.07 -9.70
CA TRP A 119 -5.18 -13.08 -8.63
C TRP A 119 -5.50 -12.04 -7.56
N VAL A 120 -4.88 -12.23 -6.41
CA VAL A 120 -4.91 -11.27 -5.30
C VAL A 120 -3.52 -10.72 -5.08
N TYR A 121 -3.39 -9.39 -5.08
CA TYR A 121 -2.16 -8.67 -4.78
C TYR A 121 -2.33 -7.93 -3.46
N CYS A 122 -1.53 -8.30 -2.46
CA CYS A 122 -1.60 -7.75 -1.12
C CYS A 122 -0.32 -6.99 -0.78
N PHE A 123 -0.39 -5.67 -0.80
CA PHE A 123 0.71 -4.78 -0.46
C PHE A 123 0.82 -4.58 1.04
N LEU A 124 2.04 -4.57 1.56
CA LEU A 124 2.35 -4.34 2.97
C LEU A 124 3.72 -3.67 3.12
N GLY A 125 3.91 -2.91 4.20
CA GLY A 125 5.21 -2.34 4.54
C GLY A 125 6.08 -3.31 5.36
N ASP A 126 7.37 -3.00 5.49
CA ASP A 126 8.35 -3.78 6.26
C ASP A 126 7.98 -3.97 7.74
N GLY A 127 7.26 -3.03 8.35
CA GLY A 127 6.74 -3.19 9.71
C GLY A 127 5.56 -4.17 9.81
N ALA A 128 4.80 -4.36 8.74
CA ALA A 128 3.71 -5.32 8.69
C ALA A 128 4.22 -6.76 8.55
N GLU A 129 5.37 -6.97 7.90
CA GLU A 129 6.06 -8.26 7.84
C GLU A 129 6.37 -8.84 9.24
N GLU A 130 6.58 -8.00 10.24
CA GLU A 130 6.89 -8.44 11.61
C GLU A 130 5.67 -8.95 12.39
N GLN A 131 4.47 -8.94 11.78
CA GLN A 131 3.24 -9.39 12.41
C GLN A 131 3.01 -10.89 12.20
N GLY A 132 2.64 -11.60 13.29
CA GLY A 132 2.43 -13.06 13.24
C GLY A 132 1.40 -13.49 12.20
N HIS A 133 0.29 -12.78 12.08
CA HIS A 133 -0.77 -13.10 11.11
C HIS A 133 -0.38 -12.89 9.63
N PHE A 134 0.70 -12.16 9.33
CA PHE A 134 1.30 -12.17 8.00
C PHE A 134 1.86 -13.56 7.67
N TYR A 135 2.63 -14.15 8.58
CA TYR A 135 3.19 -15.49 8.39
C TYR A 135 2.12 -16.57 8.33
N GLU A 136 1.05 -16.44 9.11
CA GLU A 136 -0.11 -17.34 9.04
C GLU A 136 -0.77 -17.27 7.66
N ALA A 137 -0.96 -16.06 7.11
CA ALA A 137 -1.51 -15.88 5.76
C ALA A 137 -0.60 -16.46 4.69
N VAL A 138 0.73 -16.24 4.77
CA VAL A 138 1.72 -16.80 3.84
C VAL A 138 1.69 -18.32 3.87
N MET A 139 1.71 -18.93 5.06
CA MET A 139 1.62 -20.39 5.20
C MET A 139 0.34 -20.96 4.59
N PHE A 140 -0.79 -20.27 4.77
CA PHE A 140 -2.06 -20.72 4.21
C PHE A 140 -2.08 -20.59 2.69
N VAL A 141 -1.62 -19.47 2.15
CA VAL A 141 -1.52 -19.23 0.70
C VAL A 141 -0.62 -20.27 0.03
N GLU A 142 0.58 -20.46 0.54
CA GLU A 142 1.54 -21.42 0.00
C GLU A 142 1.04 -22.86 0.17
N GLY A 143 0.57 -23.23 1.37
CA GLY A 143 0.09 -24.58 1.66
C GLY A 143 -1.16 -25.00 0.88
N GLN A 144 -1.96 -24.05 0.45
CA GLN A 144 -3.15 -24.27 -0.37
C GLN A 144 -2.94 -23.92 -1.85
N ASP A 145 -1.73 -23.51 -2.26
CA ASP A 145 -1.42 -23.09 -3.64
C ASP A 145 -2.45 -22.08 -4.16
N LEU A 146 -2.61 -20.96 -3.44
CA LEU A 146 -3.62 -19.95 -3.75
C LEU A 146 -3.10 -18.86 -4.69
N PRO A 147 -3.94 -18.30 -5.56
CA PRO A 147 -3.58 -17.21 -6.46
C PRO A 147 -3.45 -15.87 -5.67
N CYS A 148 -2.44 -15.78 -4.81
CA CYS A 148 -2.18 -14.61 -3.98
C CYS A 148 -0.69 -14.27 -3.95
N MET A 149 -0.37 -12.99 -4.14
CA MET A 149 0.98 -12.45 -4.04
C MET A 149 1.02 -11.41 -2.93
N PHE A 150 1.93 -11.57 -1.98
CA PHE A 150 2.25 -10.56 -0.97
C PHE A 150 3.43 -9.71 -1.45
N ILE A 151 3.26 -8.38 -1.45
CA ILE A 151 4.26 -7.43 -1.94
C ILE A 151 4.74 -6.59 -0.75
N ILE A 152 5.97 -6.84 -0.29
CA ILE A 152 6.59 -6.09 0.79
C ILE A 152 7.30 -4.86 0.20
N GLU A 153 6.76 -3.69 0.47
CA GLU A 153 7.35 -2.39 0.14
C GLU A 153 8.26 -1.94 1.29
N ASP A 154 9.53 -2.31 1.21
CA ASP A 154 10.50 -2.08 2.28
C ASP A 154 11.22 -0.75 2.11
N ASN A 155 10.83 0.25 2.87
CA ASN A 155 11.52 1.53 2.97
C ASN A 155 12.44 1.62 4.21
N ASN A 156 12.70 0.50 4.87
CA ASN A 156 13.49 0.36 6.09
C ASN A 156 12.90 1.15 7.28
N ARG A 157 11.58 1.43 7.29
CA ARG A 157 10.92 2.17 8.38
C ARG A 157 9.50 1.68 8.61
N SER A 158 9.19 1.40 9.87
CA SER A 158 7.82 1.31 10.36
C SER A 158 7.54 2.55 11.18
N VAL A 159 6.62 3.41 10.70
CA VAL A 159 6.46 4.77 11.20
C VAL A 159 7.81 5.51 11.06
N ASP A 160 8.46 5.90 12.12
CA ASP A 160 9.78 6.54 12.12
C ASP A 160 10.90 5.62 12.63
N THR A 161 10.58 4.37 12.98
CA THR A 161 11.52 3.41 13.56
C THR A 161 12.15 2.54 12.48
N THR A 162 13.48 2.56 12.38
CA THR A 162 14.22 1.76 11.41
C THR A 162 14.21 0.28 11.76
N LEU A 163 14.49 -0.58 10.76
CA LEU A 163 14.59 -2.02 10.98
C LEU A 163 15.64 -2.36 12.04
N ILE A 164 16.80 -1.71 12.03
CA ILE A 164 17.87 -2.00 13.02
C ILE A 164 17.46 -1.65 14.45
N GLU A 165 16.57 -0.68 14.64
CA GLU A 165 16.05 -0.33 15.96
C GLU A 165 14.99 -1.34 16.42
N ARG A 166 14.16 -1.86 15.52
CA ARG A 166 13.13 -2.86 15.82
C ARG A 166 13.71 -4.28 15.93
N ASN A 167 14.66 -4.59 15.07
CA ASN A 167 15.27 -5.92 14.93
C ASN A 167 16.79 -5.79 14.75
N PRO A 168 17.56 -5.63 15.85
CA PRO A 168 19.01 -5.39 15.77
C PRO A 168 19.80 -6.48 15.04
N THR A 169 19.34 -7.72 15.04
CA THR A 169 19.98 -8.83 14.32
C THR A 169 19.58 -8.89 12.86
N LYS A 170 18.58 -8.09 12.45
CA LYS A 170 17.96 -8.11 11.10
C LYS A 170 17.47 -9.52 10.72
N PHE A 171 17.03 -10.28 11.72
CA PHE A 171 16.50 -11.61 11.48
C PHE A 171 15.25 -11.53 10.59
N ARG A 172 15.22 -12.35 9.55
CA ARG A 172 14.07 -12.55 8.67
C ARG A 172 14.00 -14.02 8.29
N PHE A 173 12.76 -14.49 8.11
CA PHE A 173 12.54 -15.82 7.53
C PHE A 173 12.81 -15.79 6.03
N GLU A 174 13.26 -16.91 5.48
CA GLU A 174 13.22 -17.12 4.04
C GLU A 174 11.78 -17.22 3.57
N MET A 175 11.43 -16.42 2.56
CA MET A 175 10.06 -16.32 2.09
C MET A 175 9.84 -17.22 0.87
N PRO A 176 8.64 -17.84 0.73
CA PRO A 176 8.26 -18.60 -0.45
C PRO A 176 7.98 -17.69 -1.64
N SER A 177 7.71 -18.31 -2.80
CA SER A 177 7.51 -17.62 -4.08
C SER A 177 6.29 -16.69 -4.12
N CYS A 178 5.32 -16.89 -3.23
CA CYS A 178 4.16 -16.01 -3.10
C CYS A 178 4.47 -14.67 -2.39
N VAL A 179 5.74 -14.43 -2.00
CA VAL A 179 6.18 -13.17 -1.37
C VAL A 179 7.29 -12.54 -2.18
N ILE A 180 7.09 -11.32 -2.63
CA ILE A 180 8.14 -10.49 -3.24
C ILE A 180 8.46 -9.29 -2.36
N ARG A 181 9.69 -8.81 -2.42
CA ARG A 181 10.15 -7.64 -1.69
C ARG A 181 10.74 -6.61 -2.65
N ASN A 182 10.33 -5.37 -2.46
CA ASN A 182 10.91 -4.21 -3.11
C ASN A 182 11.55 -3.30 -2.06
N ASP A 183 12.87 -3.29 -2.01
CA ASP A 183 13.63 -2.35 -1.18
C ASP A 183 13.72 -1.00 -1.90
N TYR A 184 13.27 0.08 -1.25
CA TYR A 184 13.31 1.40 -1.85
C TYR A 184 13.56 2.51 -0.81
N LYS A 185 13.91 3.67 -1.31
CA LYS A 185 14.06 4.87 -0.47
C LYS A 185 12.85 5.77 -0.62
N ALA A 186 12.07 5.90 0.44
CA ALA A 186 10.91 6.78 0.43
C ALA A 186 11.30 8.25 0.16
N THR A 187 10.56 8.90 -0.73
CA THR A 187 10.73 10.32 -1.07
C THR A 187 10.26 11.24 0.07
N TYR A 188 9.18 10.83 0.76
CA TYR A 188 8.52 11.62 1.78
C TYR A 188 8.75 11.05 3.19
N PRO A 189 8.62 11.87 4.26
CA PRO A 189 8.60 11.36 5.62
C PRO A 189 7.39 10.43 5.84
N HIS A 190 7.37 9.70 6.95
CA HIS A 190 6.31 8.74 7.24
C HIS A 190 4.92 9.37 7.14
N ALA A 191 4.75 10.56 7.67
CA ALA A 191 3.49 11.27 7.66
C ALA A 191 3.71 12.78 7.47
N GLY A 192 2.67 13.47 7.10
CA GLY A 192 2.67 14.91 6.86
C GLY A 192 2.45 15.24 5.39
N ASN A 193 2.95 16.40 4.98
CA ASN A 193 2.76 16.97 3.64
C ASN A 193 3.89 16.64 2.65
N GLY A 194 4.75 15.71 2.96
CA GLY A 194 5.92 15.42 2.13
C GLY A 194 7.11 16.36 2.32
N THR A 195 7.03 17.32 3.23
CA THR A 195 8.16 18.11 3.68
C THR A 195 8.84 17.44 4.88
N LYS A 196 9.94 18.01 5.38
CA LYS A 196 10.61 17.56 6.61
C LYS A 196 9.89 18.01 7.89
N LYS A 197 8.72 18.62 7.78
CA LYS A 197 7.94 19.07 8.93
C LYS A 197 7.14 17.90 9.46
N HIS A 198 7.28 17.59 10.74
CA HIS A 198 6.39 16.70 11.45
C HIS A 198 5.03 17.38 11.66
N ILE A 199 3.96 16.59 11.61
CA ILE A 199 2.64 17.08 11.98
C ILE A 199 2.66 17.39 13.48
N ILE A 200 2.56 18.66 13.82
CA ILE A 200 2.32 19.11 15.18
C ILE A 200 0.82 19.31 15.32
N PHE A 201 0.17 18.48 16.11
CA PHE A 201 -1.21 18.73 16.51
C PHE A 201 -1.23 19.99 17.39
N LYS A 202 -1.55 21.13 16.78
CA LYS A 202 -1.84 22.33 17.58
C LYS A 202 -3.20 22.07 18.23
N ASN A 203 -3.21 21.93 19.57
CA ASN A 203 -4.45 22.07 20.31
C ASN A 203 -5.08 23.41 19.90
N LYS A 204 -6.17 23.38 19.15
CA LYS A 204 -7.01 24.56 18.97
C LYS A 204 -7.53 24.91 20.38
N LYS A 205 -6.98 26.00 20.95
CA LYS A 205 -7.56 26.63 22.13
C LYS A 205 -8.95 27.17 21.79
#